data_080aafcb6586b563cc5dab53f082fa2b
#
_entry.id   080aafcb6586b563cc5dab53f082fa2b
#
_cell.length_a   1.000
_cell.length_b   1.000
_cell.length_c   1.000
_cell.angle_alpha   90.00
_cell.angle_beta   90.00
_cell.angle_gamma   90.00
#
_symmetry.space_group_name_H-M   'P 1'
#
loop_
_entity.id
_entity.type
_entity.pdbx_description
1 polymer ?
#
loop_
_entity_poly.entity_id
_entity_poly.type
_entity_poly.pdbx_seq_one_letter_code
_entity_poly.pdbx_strand_id
1 'polypeptide(L)'
;MTTETLVLIDGHALAYRMFFALPLESFSTKAGEPTNATFGFTRTLLDLILAEAPPDYLAISFDTGATFRDEMYPDYKGTRDKMPDELDVQITRIKQVARALNIPLLECDGFEADDVLGTIARQMAGRVAVHIITGDRDLLQLVDDNTRVELPSRKPGGSPEIYDAAGVVGKLGVRPEQVVDYKALVGDVSDNIPGVKGIGEKTAVKLLEEYGTLANLYAHLDDIKGALRQKLVDGEGSARLSYDLARIVTDAPVSVRLEDCRTHDFNAAEAIALFRDLEFRSLTNALIARLGAPNDLPQAAAAAGEAARK
;
A
#
# COMPACT_ATOMS: atom_id res chain seq x y z
N MET A 1 3.06 -3.55 28.97
CA MET A 1 4.06 -2.87 28.10
C MET A 1 3.31 -2.55 26.83
N THR A 2 3.27 -1.31 26.36
CA THR A 2 2.73 -0.95 25.05
C THR A 2 3.64 -1.59 24.01
N THR A 3 3.08 -2.39 23.10
CA THR A 3 3.84 -2.99 22.00
C THR A 3 4.21 -1.88 21.01
N GLU A 4 5.49 -1.74 20.68
CA GLU A 4 5.93 -0.80 19.63
C GLU A 4 5.23 -1.14 18.30
N THR A 5 4.96 -0.12 17.50
CA THR A 5 4.18 -0.25 16.26
C THR A 5 4.97 0.23 15.05
N LEU A 6 5.07 -0.62 14.03
CA LEU A 6 5.56 -0.28 12.68
C LEU A 6 4.38 -0.04 11.75
N VAL A 7 4.28 1.16 11.21
CA VAL A 7 3.38 1.44 10.09
C VAL A 7 4.10 1.21 8.76
N LEU A 8 3.51 0.40 7.90
CA LEU A 8 3.94 0.16 6.53
C LEU A 8 2.93 0.77 5.56
N ILE A 9 3.38 1.58 4.63
CA ILE A 9 2.50 2.27 3.66
C ILE A 9 2.75 1.71 2.27
N ASP A 10 1.67 1.33 1.59
CA ASP A 10 1.66 1.12 0.15
C ASP A 10 1.68 2.50 -0.54
N GLY A 11 2.84 2.84 -1.09
CA GLY A 11 3.12 4.16 -1.64
C GLY A 11 2.29 4.47 -2.88
N HIS A 12 2.15 3.52 -3.81
CA HIS A 12 1.34 3.72 -5.00
C HIS A 12 -0.15 3.83 -4.68
N ALA A 13 -0.69 2.92 -3.87
CA ALA A 13 -2.11 2.95 -3.51
C ALA A 13 -2.49 4.26 -2.80
N LEU A 14 -1.65 4.75 -1.87
CA LEU A 14 -1.88 6.03 -1.20
C LEU A 14 -1.76 7.21 -2.17
N ALA A 15 -0.76 7.21 -3.06
CA ALA A 15 -0.56 8.28 -4.04
C ALA A 15 -1.75 8.37 -5.02
N TYR A 16 -2.20 7.24 -5.58
CA TYR A 16 -3.39 7.17 -6.41
C TYR A 16 -4.64 7.71 -5.69
N ARG A 17 -4.83 7.27 -4.44
CA ARG A 17 -5.94 7.75 -3.62
C ARG A 17 -5.93 9.27 -3.47
N MET A 18 -4.77 9.87 -3.17
CA MET A 18 -4.65 11.30 -2.99
C MET A 18 -4.81 12.05 -4.31
N PHE A 19 -4.32 11.50 -5.41
CA PHE A 19 -4.48 12.06 -6.75
C PHE A 19 -5.95 12.23 -7.14
N PHE A 20 -6.78 11.21 -6.89
CA PHE A 20 -8.21 11.26 -7.23
C PHE A 20 -9.08 11.92 -6.14
N ALA A 21 -8.60 12.05 -4.91
CA ALA A 21 -9.35 12.69 -3.84
C ALA A 21 -9.27 14.23 -3.87
N LEU A 22 -8.21 14.78 -4.44
CA LEU A 22 -7.95 16.24 -4.46
C LEU A 22 -7.98 16.75 -5.91
N PRO A 23 -8.73 17.83 -6.20
CA PRO A 23 -8.84 18.36 -7.56
C PRO A 23 -7.50 18.94 -8.04
N LEU A 24 -7.04 18.51 -9.20
CA LEU A 24 -5.76 18.89 -9.78
C LEU A 24 -5.63 20.42 -9.95
N GLU A 25 -6.70 21.07 -10.38
CA GLU A 25 -6.75 22.51 -10.65
C GLU A 25 -6.51 23.37 -9.39
N SER A 26 -6.76 22.82 -8.20
CA SER A 26 -6.62 23.51 -6.92
C SER A 26 -5.24 23.29 -6.27
N PHE A 27 -4.45 22.35 -6.81
CA PHE A 27 -3.19 21.92 -6.23
C PHE A 27 -2.08 21.91 -7.30
N SER A 28 -1.50 23.07 -7.54
CA SER A 28 -0.31 23.25 -8.36
C SER A 28 0.56 24.38 -7.83
N THR A 29 1.85 24.30 -8.08
CA THR A 29 2.76 25.42 -7.80
C THR A 29 2.50 26.56 -8.78
N LYS A 30 3.02 27.75 -8.48
CA LYS A 30 2.97 28.91 -9.41
C LYS A 30 3.65 28.62 -10.75
N ALA A 31 4.60 27.68 -10.78
CA ALA A 31 5.27 27.23 -11.98
C ALA A 31 4.42 26.22 -12.79
N GLY A 32 3.24 25.82 -12.29
CA GLY A 32 2.34 24.87 -12.95
C GLY A 32 2.64 23.39 -12.65
N GLU A 33 3.52 23.09 -11.69
CA GLU A 33 3.78 21.71 -11.26
C GLU A 33 2.58 21.16 -10.49
N PRO A 34 1.99 19.99 -10.89
CA PRO A 34 0.87 19.39 -10.17
C PRO A 34 1.33 18.83 -8.81
N THR A 35 0.55 19.09 -7.77
CA THR A 35 0.94 18.75 -6.39
C THR A 35 -0.16 18.11 -5.55
N ASN A 36 -1.34 17.80 -6.12
CA ASN A 36 -2.48 17.26 -5.39
C ASN A 36 -2.16 15.94 -4.68
N ALA A 37 -1.57 14.97 -5.37
CA ALA A 37 -1.15 13.70 -4.77
C ALA A 37 -0.05 13.91 -3.74
N THR A 38 0.98 14.71 -4.07
CA THR A 38 2.11 15.02 -3.18
C THR A 38 1.63 15.71 -1.91
N PHE A 39 0.70 16.67 -2.02
CA PHE A 39 0.11 17.37 -0.88
C PHE A 39 -0.65 16.40 0.04
N GLY A 40 -1.57 15.61 -0.54
CA GLY A 40 -2.38 14.66 0.23
C GLY A 40 -1.53 13.60 0.90
N PHE A 41 -0.52 13.08 0.20
CA PHE A 41 0.43 12.10 0.73
C PHE A 41 1.25 12.70 1.88
N THR A 42 1.85 13.89 1.67
CA THR A 42 2.62 14.61 2.70
C THR A 42 1.77 14.89 3.93
N ARG A 43 0.52 15.30 3.75
CA ARG A 43 -0.43 15.50 4.85
C ARG A 43 -0.64 14.21 5.65
N THR A 44 -0.86 13.08 4.97
CA THR A 44 -1.04 11.79 5.64
C THR A 44 0.20 11.41 6.46
N LEU A 45 1.41 11.62 5.92
CA LEU A 45 2.65 11.38 6.66
C LEU A 45 2.75 12.28 7.91
N LEU A 46 2.45 13.57 7.76
CA LEU A 46 2.48 14.50 8.90
C LEU A 46 1.40 14.17 9.94
N ASP A 47 0.21 13.79 9.52
CA ASP A 47 -0.87 13.37 10.43
C ASP A 47 -0.44 12.15 11.26
N LEU A 48 0.35 11.22 10.68
CA LEU A 48 0.91 10.06 11.40
C LEU A 48 2.03 10.46 12.36
N ILE A 49 3.06 11.18 11.88
CA ILE A 49 4.26 11.47 12.69
C ILE A 49 4.05 12.56 13.72
N LEU A 50 3.05 13.43 13.55
CA LEU A 50 2.73 14.53 14.47
C LEU A 50 1.51 14.22 15.36
N ALA A 51 0.96 13.00 15.30
CA ALA A 51 -0.13 12.55 16.14
C ALA A 51 0.23 12.66 17.65
N GLU A 52 -0.77 12.63 18.52
CA GLU A 52 -0.54 12.56 19.97
C GLU A 52 0.15 11.26 20.39
N ALA A 53 -0.17 10.15 19.70
CA ALA A 53 0.46 8.85 19.83
C ALA A 53 0.93 8.40 18.43
N PRO A 54 2.11 8.87 17.98
CA PRO A 54 2.64 8.49 16.68
C PRO A 54 3.10 7.03 16.70
N PRO A 55 3.17 6.36 15.53
CA PRO A 55 3.81 5.06 15.45
C PRO A 55 5.31 5.19 15.79
N ASP A 56 5.89 4.15 16.36
CA ASP A 56 7.33 4.14 16.69
C ASP A 56 8.17 4.11 15.44
N TYR A 57 7.68 3.39 14.41
CA TYR A 57 8.38 3.15 13.16
C TYR A 57 7.47 3.36 11.95
N LEU A 58 8.04 3.80 10.84
CA LEU A 58 7.33 4.06 9.58
C LEU A 58 8.22 3.72 8.40
N ALA A 59 7.68 3.02 7.40
CA ALA A 59 8.32 2.81 6.11
C ALA A 59 7.29 2.79 4.98
N ILE A 60 7.73 3.07 3.76
CA ILE A 60 6.86 3.14 2.57
C ILE A 60 7.42 2.20 1.51
N SER A 61 6.57 1.38 0.90
CA SER A 61 6.94 0.55 -0.24
C SER A 61 6.43 1.12 -1.55
N PHE A 62 7.25 1.00 -2.61
CA PHE A 62 6.88 1.35 -3.98
C PHE A 62 7.25 0.22 -4.94
N ASP A 63 6.44 0.03 -5.99
CA ASP A 63 6.79 -0.84 -7.11
C ASP A 63 7.95 -0.26 -7.92
N THR A 64 8.79 -1.13 -8.49
CA THR A 64 9.95 -0.74 -9.30
C THR A 64 9.79 -1.03 -10.79
N GLY A 65 8.72 -1.73 -11.20
CA GLY A 65 8.49 -2.08 -12.60
C GLY A 65 7.94 -3.49 -12.78
N ALA A 66 8.39 -4.20 -13.82
CA ALA A 66 7.94 -5.55 -14.11
C ALA A 66 8.33 -6.55 -13.00
N THR A 67 7.47 -7.52 -12.78
CA THR A 67 7.58 -8.50 -11.71
C THR A 67 7.53 -9.94 -12.24
N PHE A 68 7.80 -10.92 -11.40
CA PHE A 68 7.68 -12.33 -11.77
C PHE A 68 6.24 -12.70 -12.21
N ARG A 69 5.22 -11.94 -11.80
CA ARG A 69 3.82 -12.17 -12.21
C ARG A 69 3.60 -11.83 -13.67
N ASP A 70 4.28 -10.81 -14.21
CA ASP A 70 4.23 -10.46 -15.63
C ASP A 70 4.85 -11.55 -16.50
N GLU A 71 5.91 -12.21 -16.01
CA GLU A 71 6.53 -13.36 -16.68
C GLU A 71 5.62 -14.60 -16.62
N MET A 72 4.95 -14.83 -15.47
CA MET A 72 4.06 -15.97 -15.26
C MET A 72 2.77 -15.86 -16.08
N TYR A 73 2.22 -14.65 -16.19
CA TYR A 73 0.97 -14.37 -16.90
C TYR A 73 1.03 -13.00 -17.57
N PRO A 74 1.34 -12.93 -18.88
CA PRO A 74 1.52 -11.67 -19.61
C PRO A 74 0.30 -10.74 -19.61
N ASP A 75 -0.90 -11.28 -19.39
CA ASP A 75 -2.13 -10.49 -19.28
C ASP A 75 -2.40 -9.99 -17.83
N TYR A 76 -1.52 -10.27 -16.86
CA TYR A 76 -1.64 -9.81 -15.49
C TYR A 76 -1.67 -8.28 -15.44
N LYS A 77 -2.67 -7.72 -14.75
CA LYS A 77 -2.91 -6.26 -14.69
C LYS A 77 -3.04 -5.59 -16.09
N GLY A 78 -3.12 -6.36 -17.17
CA GLY A 78 -3.15 -5.85 -18.55
C GLY A 78 -4.38 -5.01 -18.90
N THR A 79 -5.42 -5.04 -18.06
CA THR A 79 -6.63 -4.23 -18.19
C THR A 79 -6.57 -2.91 -17.44
N ARG A 80 -5.50 -2.65 -16.65
CA ARG A 80 -5.33 -1.40 -15.92
C ARG A 80 -4.94 -0.25 -16.85
N ASP A 81 -5.53 0.91 -16.64
CA ASP A 81 -5.11 2.12 -17.33
C ASP A 81 -3.67 2.49 -16.96
N LYS A 82 -2.95 3.09 -17.92
CA LYS A 82 -1.63 3.68 -17.64
C LYS A 82 -1.75 4.74 -16.55
N MET A 83 -0.76 4.82 -15.67
CA MET A 83 -0.63 5.89 -14.70
C MET A 83 -0.70 7.26 -15.39
N PRO A 84 -1.53 8.20 -14.90
CA PRO A 84 -1.52 9.58 -15.41
C PRO A 84 -0.13 10.20 -15.32
N ASP A 85 0.29 10.90 -16.38
CA ASP A 85 1.63 11.52 -16.43
C ASP A 85 1.81 12.55 -15.28
N GLU A 86 0.71 13.23 -14.88
CA GLU A 86 0.69 14.15 -13.74
C GLU A 86 0.89 13.44 -12.39
N LEU A 87 0.54 12.16 -12.27
CA LEU A 87 0.81 11.38 -11.07
C LEU A 87 2.24 10.86 -11.06
N ASP A 88 2.76 10.42 -12.20
CA ASP A 88 4.12 9.89 -12.32
C ASP A 88 5.17 10.90 -11.83
N VAL A 89 5.07 12.17 -12.26
CA VAL A 89 5.96 13.22 -11.76
C VAL A 89 5.83 13.44 -10.26
N GLN A 90 4.62 13.30 -9.70
CA GLN A 90 4.37 13.45 -8.28
C GLN A 90 4.90 12.29 -7.43
N ILE A 91 4.99 11.07 -7.97
CA ILE A 91 5.65 9.94 -7.27
C ILE A 91 7.11 10.31 -6.93
N THR A 92 7.82 10.95 -7.85
CA THR A 92 9.18 11.44 -7.59
C THR A 92 9.21 12.44 -6.44
N ARG A 93 8.26 13.39 -6.40
CA ARG A 93 8.16 14.38 -5.30
C ARG A 93 7.77 13.74 -3.98
N ILE A 94 6.86 12.75 -3.99
CA ILE A 94 6.48 11.98 -2.79
C ILE A 94 7.71 11.26 -2.21
N LYS A 95 8.52 10.61 -3.05
CA LYS A 95 9.78 9.98 -2.63
C LYS A 95 10.78 10.98 -2.05
N GLN A 96 10.85 12.20 -2.59
CA GLN A 96 11.67 13.30 -2.02
C GLN A 96 11.16 13.72 -0.64
N VAL A 97 9.83 13.86 -0.47
CA VAL A 97 9.22 14.17 0.84
C VAL A 97 9.52 13.07 1.86
N ALA A 98 9.36 11.80 1.49
CA ALA A 98 9.66 10.69 2.38
C ALA A 98 11.14 10.72 2.84
N ARG A 99 12.07 10.95 1.92
CA ARG A 99 13.51 11.10 2.25
C ARG A 99 13.78 12.30 3.16
N ALA A 100 13.16 13.46 2.90
CA ALA A 100 13.32 14.65 3.75
C ALA A 100 12.77 14.44 5.17
N LEU A 101 11.77 13.54 5.32
CA LEU A 101 11.24 13.10 6.60
C LEU A 101 11.98 11.88 7.17
N ASN A 102 13.11 11.47 6.57
CA ASN A 102 13.90 10.30 6.92
C ASN A 102 13.08 8.99 7.02
N ILE A 103 12.05 8.86 6.16
CA ILE A 103 11.23 7.65 6.08
C ILE A 103 11.82 6.72 5.02
N PRO A 104 12.19 5.48 5.38
CA PRO A 104 12.73 4.51 4.43
C PRO A 104 11.77 4.21 3.29
N LEU A 105 12.32 4.17 2.07
CA LEU A 105 11.65 3.70 0.88
C LEU A 105 12.09 2.26 0.62
N LEU A 106 11.14 1.36 0.59
CA LEU A 106 11.37 -0.07 0.39
C LEU A 106 10.97 -0.43 -1.04
N GLU A 107 11.93 -0.92 -1.79
CA GLU A 107 11.77 -1.30 -3.20
C GLU A 107 12.52 -2.61 -3.43
N CYS A 108 11.98 -3.49 -4.27
CA CYS A 108 12.62 -4.76 -4.62
C CYS A 108 12.35 -5.12 -6.07
N ASP A 109 13.38 -5.11 -6.91
CA ASP A 109 13.23 -5.44 -8.33
C ASP A 109 12.69 -6.85 -8.51
N GLY A 110 11.72 -7.00 -9.42
CA GLY A 110 11.05 -8.26 -9.71
C GLY A 110 9.91 -8.63 -8.75
N PHE A 111 9.64 -7.80 -7.73
CA PHE A 111 8.56 -7.97 -6.76
C PHE A 111 7.67 -6.74 -6.70
N GLU A 112 6.40 -6.94 -6.35
CA GLU A 112 5.47 -5.84 -6.11
C GLU A 112 5.65 -5.23 -4.71
N ALA A 113 5.16 -4.01 -4.52
CA ALA A 113 5.13 -3.37 -3.20
C ALA A 113 4.45 -4.26 -2.14
N ASP A 114 3.41 -4.99 -2.53
CA ASP A 114 2.67 -5.91 -1.67
C ASP A 114 3.56 -7.05 -1.14
N ASP A 115 4.43 -7.61 -2.01
CA ASP A 115 5.40 -8.65 -1.62
C ASP A 115 6.44 -8.10 -0.65
N VAL A 116 6.89 -6.86 -0.88
CA VAL A 116 7.79 -6.16 0.03
C VAL A 116 7.12 -5.94 1.39
N LEU A 117 5.90 -5.41 1.41
CA LEU A 117 5.12 -5.19 2.64
C LEU A 117 4.90 -6.50 3.40
N GLY A 118 4.49 -7.57 2.69
CA GLY A 118 4.30 -8.90 3.27
C GLY A 118 5.59 -9.51 3.84
N THR A 119 6.71 -9.33 3.15
CA THR A 119 8.03 -9.79 3.60
C THR A 119 8.45 -9.08 4.88
N ILE A 120 8.34 -7.75 4.92
CA ILE A 120 8.70 -6.96 6.12
C ILE A 120 7.75 -7.28 7.27
N ALA A 121 6.43 -7.37 7.04
CA ALA A 121 5.47 -7.75 8.07
C ALA A 121 5.84 -9.10 8.72
N ARG A 122 6.19 -10.10 7.91
CA ARG A 122 6.64 -11.41 8.40
C ARG A 122 7.94 -11.33 9.20
N GLN A 123 8.94 -10.54 8.75
CA GLN A 123 10.21 -10.34 9.47
C GLN A 123 10.01 -9.67 10.84
N MET A 124 8.94 -8.89 11.00
CA MET A 124 8.61 -8.15 12.22
C MET A 124 7.70 -8.94 13.16
N ALA A 125 7.20 -10.11 12.75
CA ALA A 125 6.36 -10.97 13.59
C ALA A 125 7.03 -11.28 14.95
N GLY A 126 6.30 -11.06 16.04
CA GLY A 126 6.78 -11.24 17.40
C GLY A 126 7.80 -10.20 17.91
N ARG A 127 8.14 -9.18 17.11
CA ARG A 127 9.03 -8.08 17.49
C ARG A 127 8.27 -6.80 17.77
N VAL A 128 7.45 -6.36 16.82
CA VAL A 128 6.62 -5.15 16.89
C VAL A 128 5.27 -5.44 16.25
N ALA A 129 4.22 -4.73 16.64
CA ALA A 129 2.95 -4.79 15.94
C ALA A 129 3.07 -4.12 14.57
N VAL A 130 2.45 -4.70 13.54
CA VAL A 130 2.49 -4.16 12.17
C VAL A 130 1.12 -3.62 11.78
N HIS A 131 1.10 -2.41 11.23
CA HIS A 131 -0.10 -1.78 10.70
C HIS A 131 0.15 -1.38 9.25
N ILE A 132 -0.49 -2.07 8.30
CA ILE A 132 -0.34 -1.80 6.86
C ILE A 132 -1.44 -0.84 6.41
N ILE A 133 -1.05 0.30 5.82
CA ILE A 133 -1.98 1.27 5.20
C ILE A 133 -1.92 1.08 3.69
N THR A 134 -3.02 0.64 3.09
CA THR A 134 -3.12 0.37 1.65
C THR A 134 -4.51 0.65 1.11
N GLY A 135 -4.67 0.75 -0.20
CA GLY A 135 -5.96 0.71 -0.90
C GLY A 135 -6.36 -0.68 -1.37
N ASP A 136 -5.42 -1.64 -1.34
CA ASP A 136 -5.59 -2.97 -1.90
C ASP A 136 -6.10 -3.97 -0.85
N ARG A 137 -7.14 -4.72 -1.22
CA ARG A 137 -7.74 -5.75 -0.37
C ARG A 137 -6.93 -7.04 -0.36
N ASP A 138 -5.99 -7.19 -1.28
CA ASP A 138 -5.14 -8.37 -1.36
C ASP A 138 -4.27 -8.50 -0.12
N LEU A 139 -3.88 -7.36 0.45
CA LEU A 139 -3.14 -7.32 1.71
C LEU A 139 -3.93 -7.83 2.92
N LEU A 140 -5.25 -8.06 2.80
CA LEU A 140 -6.04 -8.72 3.85
C LEU A 140 -5.59 -10.17 4.11
N GLN A 141 -4.88 -10.82 3.17
CA GLN A 141 -4.25 -12.11 3.37
C GLN A 141 -3.09 -12.10 4.39
N LEU A 142 -2.54 -10.90 4.68
CA LEU A 142 -1.44 -10.72 5.63
C LEU A 142 -1.89 -10.48 7.07
N VAL A 143 -3.22 -10.35 7.28
CA VAL A 143 -3.78 -10.12 8.62
C VAL A 143 -3.58 -11.35 9.50
N ASP A 144 -2.99 -11.15 10.66
CA ASP A 144 -2.77 -12.15 11.69
C ASP A 144 -2.82 -11.52 13.10
N ASP A 145 -2.34 -12.22 14.12
CA ASP A 145 -2.30 -11.71 15.49
C ASP A 145 -1.35 -10.51 15.67
N ASN A 146 -0.37 -10.34 14.77
CA ASN A 146 0.64 -9.29 14.81
C ASN A 146 0.39 -8.18 13.79
N THR A 147 -0.33 -8.47 12.71
CA THR A 147 -0.50 -7.59 11.55
C THR A 147 -1.96 -7.20 11.36
N ARG A 148 -2.21 -5.91 11.21
CA ARG A 148 -3.52 -5.34 10.83
C ARG A 148 -3.39 -4.59 9.53
N VAL A 149 -4.49 -4.51 8.78
CA VAL A 149 -4.57 -3.79 7.50
C VAL A 149 -5.61 -2.70 7.61
N GLU A 150 -5.23 -1.49 7.24
CA GLU A 150 -6.12 -0.34 7.13
C GLU A 150 -6.46 -0.08 5.67
N LEU A 151 -7.76 -0.11 5.36
CA LEU A 151 -8.29 0.27 4.06
C LEU A 151 -9.03 1.61 4.14
N PRO A 152 -8.98 2.42 3.08
CA PRO A 152 -9.71 3.68 3.04
C PRO A 152 -11.22 3.46 3.14
N SER A 153 -11.90 4.41 3.77
CA SER A 153 -13.36 4.43 3.76
C SER A 153 -13.90 4.49 2.32
N ARG A 154 -14.95 3.73 2.06
CA ARG A 154 -15.70 3.83 0.80
C ARG A 154 -16.58 5.07 0.73
N LYS A 155 -16.86 5.71 1.87
CA LYS A 155 -17.68 6.93 1.95
C LYS A 155 -16.75 8.15 1.90
N PRO A 156 -17.03 9.15 1.06
CA PRO A 156 -16.28 10.41 1.08
C PRO A 156 -16.27 11.01 2.50
N GLY A 157 -15.07 11.34 3.02
CA GLY A 157 -14.90 11.87 4.37
C GLY A 157 -15.11 10.88 5.51
N GLY A 158 -15.32 9.60 5.22
CA GLY A 158 -15.42 8.55 6.25
C GLY A 158 -14.06 8.18 6.83
N SER A 159 -14.06 7.67 8.06
CA SER A 159 -12.85 7.12 8.69
C SER A 159 -12.41 5.84 7.98
N PRO A 160 -11.10 5.57 7.89
CA PRO A 160 -10.59 4.31 7.36
C PRO A 160 -11.08 3.13 8.23
N GLU A 161 -11.09 1.95 7.64
CA GLU A 161 -11.51 0.71 8.29
C GLU A 161 -10.26 -0.13 8.58
N ILE A 162 -10.03 -0.46 9.86
CA ILE A 162 -8.91 -1.32 10.28
C ILE A 162 -9.42 -2.75 10.40
N TYR A 163 -8.75 -3.67 9.74
CA TYR A 163 -9.11 -5.09 9.68
C TYR A 163 -8.15 -5.92 10.54
N ASP A 164 -8.73 -6.64 11.48
CA ASP A 164 -8.20 -7.83 12.13
C ASP A 164 -8.81 -9.09 11.49
N ALA A 165 -8.48 -10.26 11.99
CA ALA A 165 -8.98 -11.54 11.44
C ALA A 165 -10.52 -11.61 11.41
N ALA A 166 -11.20 -11.10 12.44
CA ALA A 166 -12.67 -11.08 12.49
C ALA A 166 -13.24 -10.09 11.46
N GLY A 167 -12.58 -8.93 11.27
CA GLY A 167 -12.91 -7.96 10.25
C GLY A 167 -12.79 -8.52 8.83
N VAL A 168 -11.75 -9.31 8.55
CA VAL A 168 -11.57 -10.00 7.25
C VAL A 168 -12.71 -10.98 7.00
N VAL A 169 -13.06 -11.81 7.99
CA VAL A 169 -14.20 -12.73 7.89
C VAL A 169 -15.51 -11.97 7.64
N GLY A 170 -15.74 -10.90 8.36
CA GLY A 170 -16.91 -10.03 8.16
C GLY A 170 -16.98 -9.38 6.77
N LYS A 171 -15.83 -9.13 6.16
CA LYS A 171 -15.71 -8.47 4.84
C LYS A 171 -15.81 -9.42 3.66
N LEU A 172 -15.10 -10.55 3.73
CA LEU A 172 -14.92 -11.49 2.61
C LEU A 172 -15.66 -12.81 2.82
N GLY A 173 -16.09 -13.13 4.04
CA GLY A 173 -16.68 -14.41 4.39
C GLY A 173 -15.67 -15.55 4.56
N VAL A 174 -14.37 -15.25 4.50
CA VAL A 174 -13.27 -16.22 4.65
C VAL A 174 -12.23 -15.67 5.62
N ARG A 175 -11.43 -16.56 6.22
CA ARG A 175 -10.33 -16.16 7.12
C ARG A 175 -9.16 -15.57 6.31
N PRO A 176 -8.28 -14.76 6.94
CA PRO A 176 -7.11 -14.17 6.27
C PRO A 176 -6.29 -15.19 5.46
N GLU A 177 -5.98 -16.34 6.05
CA GLU A 177 -5.21 -17.40 5.42
C GLU A 177 -5.92 -18.08 4.23
N GLN A 178 -7.22 -17.83 4.06
CA GLN A 178 -8.03 -18.34 2.94
C GLN A 178 -8.25 -17.31 1.82
N VAL A 179 -7.75 -16.08 1.98
CA VAL A 179 -7.98 -15.01 0.99
C VAL A 179 -7.39 -15.37 -0.36
N VAL A 180 -6.22 -16.02 -0.40
CA VAL A 180 -5.59 -16.47 -1.63
C VAL A 180 -6.41 -17.58 -2.29
N ASP A 181 -6.87 -18.58 -1.51
CA ASP A 181 -7.73 -19.67 -2.00
C ASP A 181 -9.07 -19.11 -2.54
N TYR A 182 -9.62 -18.12 -1.85
CA TYR A 182 -10.85 -17.44 -2.28
C TYR A 182 -10.65 -16.75 -3.64
N LYS A 183 -9.56 -15.98 -3.80
CA LYS A 183 -9.23 -15.33 -5.07
C LYS A 183 -8.91 -16.33 -6.18
N ALA A 184 -8.28 -17.45 -5.86
CA ALA A 184 -8.03 -18.53 -6.80
C ALA A 184 -9.31 -19.10 -7.40
N LEU A 185 -10.40 -19.11 -6.62
CA LEU A 185 -11.72 -19.59 -7.08
C LEU A 185 -12.53 -18.50 -7.81
N VAL A 186 -12.59 -17.29 -7.23
CA VAL A 186 -13.44 -16.20 -7.74
C VAL A 186 -12.77 -15.43 -8.88
N GLY A 187 -11.45 -15.35 -8.86
CA GLY A 187 -10.66 -14.44 -9.70
C GLY A 187 -10.64 -13.01 -9.15
N ASP A 188 -9.95 -12.15 -9.88
CA ASP A 188 -9.95 -10.70 -9.64
C ASP A 188 -9.93 -9.94 -10.97
N VAL A 189 -11.00 -9.19 -11.22
CA VAL A 189 -11.15 -8.42 -12.46
C VAL A 189 -10.16 -7.25 -12.52
N SER A 190 -9.81 -6.65 -11.37
CA SER A 190 -8.90 -5.49 -11.33
C SER A 190 -7.47 -5.88 -11.72
N ASP A 191 -7.07 -7.12 -11.42
CA ASP A 191 -5.74 -7.66 -11.72
C ASP A 191 -5.74 -8.62 -12.90
N ASN A 192 -6.91 -8.77 -13.54
CA ASN A 192 -7.10 -9.74 -14.62
C ASN A 192 -6.77 -11.18 -14.21
N ILE A 193 -7.04 -11.54 -12.95
CA ILE A 193 -6.89 -12.89 -12.43
C ILE A 193 -8.14 -13.69 -12.78
N PRO A 194 -8.01 -14.80 -13.52
CA PRO A 194 -9.18 -15.43 -14.15
C PRO A 194 -10.12 -16.17 -13.18
N GLY A 195 -9.63 -16.78 -12.10
CA GLY A 195 -10.41 -17.64 -11.24
C GLY A 195 -10.97 -18.87 -11.95
N VAL A 196 -11.99 -19.48 -11.37
CA VAL A 196 -12.73 -20.62 -11.96
C VAL A 196 -14.03 -20.12 -12.57
N LYS A 197 -14.19 -20.30 -13.89
CA LYS A 197 -15.39 -19.83 -14.60
C LYS A 197 -16.68 -20.35 -14.01
N GLY A 198 -17.53 -19.45 -13.56
CA GLY A 198 -18.85 -19.77 -12.99
C GLY A 198 -18.82 -20.15 -11.51
N ILE A 199 -17.70 -19.92 -10.82
CA ILE A 199 -17.61 -19.91 -9.36
C ILE A 199 -17.60 -18.46 -8.91
N GLY A 200 -18.65 -18.06 -8.20
CA GLY A 200 -18.73 -16.73 -7.60
C GLY A 200 -18.51 -16.76 -6.09
N GLU A 201 -18.45 -15.58 -5.48
CA GLU A 201 -18.14 -15.37 -4.06
C GLU A 201 -18.86 -16.35 -3.11
N LYS A 202 -20.20 -16.46 -3.20
CA LYS A 202 -20.98 -17.32 -2.31
C LYS A 202 -20.62 -18.82 -2.43
N THR A 203 -20.25 -19.25 -3.64
CA THR A 203 -19.85 -20.63 -3.87
C THR A 203 -18.45 -20.89 -3.34
N ALA A 204 -17.52 -19.95 -3.57
CA ALA A 204 -16.15 -20.01 -3.07
C ALA A 204 -16.12 -20.06 -1.53
N VAL A 205 -16.89 -19.18 -0.86
CA VAL A 205 -16.99 -19.18 0.61
C VAL A 205 -17.45 -20.54 1.12
N LYS A 206 -18.54 -21.11 0.57
CA LYS A 206 -19.03 -22.43 0.99
C LYS A 206 -18.01 -23.56 0.77
N LEU A 207 -17.30 -23.52 -0.36
CA LEU A 207 -16.26 -24.52 -0.64
C LEU A 207 -15.11 -24.40 0.37
N LEU A 208 -14.72 -23.18 0.73
CA LEU A 208 -13.64 -22.96 1.70
C LEU A 208 -14.08 -23.19 3.15
N GLU A 209 -15.35 -23.01 3.48
CA GLU A 209 -15.92 -23.45 4.76
C GLU A 209 -15.86 -24.99 4.91
N GLU A 210 -16.13 -25.73 3.82
CA GLU A 210 -16.20 -27.21 3.84
C GLU A 210 -14.81 -27.84 3.72
N TYR A 211 -13.98 -27.38 2.78
CA TYR A 211 -12.70 -28.01 2.43
C TYR A 211 -11.48 -27.27 3.02
N GLY A 212 -11.63 -26.05 3.51
CA GLY A 212 -10.58 -25.27 4.15
C GLY A 212 -9.63 -24.59 3.19
N THR A 213 -9.04 -25.31 2.22
CA THR A 213 -8.07 -24.79 1.25
C THR A 213 -8.37 -25.26 -0.17
N LEU A 214 -7.85 -24.55 -1.15
CA LEU A 214 -7.91 -24.93 -2.58
C LEU A 214 -7.32 -26.34 -2.80
N ALA A 215 -6.17 -26.62 -2.20
CA ALA A 215 -5.49 -27.91 -2.33
C ALA A 215 -6.37 -29.05 -1.81
N ASN A 216 -6.98 -28.88 -0.64
CA ASN A 216 -7.86 -29.87 -0.05
C ASN A 216 -9.16 -30.02 -0.84
N LEU A 217 -9.73 -28.96 -1.38
CA LEU A 217 -10.87 -28.96 -2.28
C LEU A 217 -10.61 -29.87 -3.51
N TYR A 218 -9.46 -29.67 -4.18
CA TYR A 218 -9.10 -30.45 -5.35
C TYR A 218 -8.75 -31.92 -5.01
N ALA A 219 -8.28 -32.20 -3.81
CA ALA A 219 -8.07 -33.57 -3.33
C ALA A 219 -9.39 -34.33 -3.06
N HIS A 220 -10.50 -33.62 -2.89
CA HIS A 220 -11.82 -34.18 -2.58
C HIS A 220 -12.86 -33.91 -3.68
N LEU A 221 -12.44 -33.72 -4.92
CA LEU A 221 -13.36 -33.48 -6.04
C LEU A 221 -14.40 -34.56 -6.26
N ASP A 222 -14.13 -35.80 -5.86
CA ASP A 222 -15.06 -36.93 -5.98
C ASP A 222 -16.25 -36.82 -5.03
N ASP A 223 -16.15 -36.05 -3.96
CA ASP A 223 -17.25 -35.77 -3.03
C ASP A 223 -18.25 -34.78 -3.63
N ILE A 224 -17.80 -33.97 -4.59
CA ILE A 224 -18.59 -32.94 -5.24
C ILE A 224 -19.30 -33.52 -6.47
N LYS A 225 -20.56 -33.16 -6.66
CA LYS A 225 -21.40 -33.74 -7.72
C LYS A 225 -21.88 -32.68 -8.71
N GLY A 226 -22.29 -33.16 -9.89
CA GLY A 226 -23.02 -32.38 -10.89
C GLY A 226 -22.17 -31.28 -11.54
N ALA A 227 -22.81 -30.19 -11.92
CA ALA A 227 -22.20 -29.10 -12.67
C ALA A 227 -21.09 -28.39 -11.90
N LEU A 228 -21.14 -28.36 -10.57
CA LEU A 228 -20.11 -27.74 -9.73
C LEU A 228 -18.78 -28.52 -9.86
N ARG A 229 -18.81 -29.84 -9.77
CA ARG A 229 -17.64 -30.69 -9.98
C ARG A 229 -17.03 -30.46 -11.36
N GLN A 230 -17.87 -30.42 -12.41
CA GLN A 230 -17.39 -30.20 -13.77
C GLN A 230 -16.66 -28.85 -13.92
N LYS A 231 -17.24 -27.77 -13.36
CA LYS A 231 -16.59 -26.42 -13.37
C LYS A 231 -15.23 -26.44 -12.67
N LEU A 232 -15.11 -27.13 -11.54
CA LEU A 232 -13.85 -27.22 -10.79
C LEU A 232 -12.82 -28.04 -11.59
N VAL A 233 -13.21 -29.17 -12.17
CA VAL A 233 -12.33 -29.99 -13.02
C VAL A 233 -11.83 -29.18 -14.24
N ASP A 234 -12.74 -28.55 -14.98
CA ASP A 234 -12.39 -27.77 -16.15
C ASP A 234 -11.55 -26.54 -15.81
N GLY A 235 -11.72 -25.99 -14.61
CA GLY A 235 -11.07 -24.77 -14.15
C GLY A 235 -9.83 -24.99 -13.28
N GLU A 236 -9.35 -26.21 -13.07
CA GLU A 236 -8.24 -26.50 -12.14
C GLU A 236 -6.96 -25.73 -12.51
N GLY A 237 -6.57 -25.73 -13.78
CA GLY A 237 -5.39 -25.01 -14.26
C GLY A 237 -5.51 -23.50 -14.01
N SER A 238 -6.70 -22.95 -14.27
CA SER A 238 -6.98 -21.53 -14.01
C SER A 238 -6.95 -21.19 -12.52
N ALA A 239 -7.50 -22.06 -11.67
CA ALA A 239 -7.48 -21.87 -10.22
C ALA A 239 -6.04 -21.88 -9.65
N ARG A 240 -5.18 -22.79 -10.12
CA ARG A 240 -3.77 -22.87 -9.71
C ARG A 240 -3.00 -21.63 -10.14
N LEU A 241 -3.14 -21.21 -11.40
CA LEU A 241 -2.56 -19.95 -11.88
C LEU A 241 -3.04 -18.74 -11.05
N SER A 242 -4.34 -18.66 -10.80
CA SER A 242 -4.94 -17.58 -10.01
C SER A 242 -4.43 -17.57 -8.57
N TYR A 243 -4.20 -18.73 -7.98
CA TYR A 243 -3.59 -18.87 -6.66
C TYR A 243 -2.18 -18.28 -6.63
N ASP A 244 -1.35 -18.65 -7.61
CA ASP A 244 0.03 -18.18 -7.69
C ASP A 244 0.12 -16.68 -7.95
N LEU A 245 -0.79 -16.12 -8.76
CA LEU A 245 -0.87 -14.68 -9.02
C LEU A 245 -1.36 -13.88 -7.82
N ALA A 246 -2.36 -14.38 -7.09
CA ALA A 246 -2.98 -13.69 -5.96
C ALA A 246 -2.14 -13.78 -4.67
N ARG A 247 -1.21 -14.73 -4.60
CA ARG A 247 -0.41 -14.96 -3.39
C ARG A 247 0.68 -13.91 -3.24
N ILE A 248 0.66 -13.18 -2.13
CA ILE A 248 1.74 -12.28 -1.73
C ILE A 248 2.94 -13.12 -1.28
N VAL A 249 4.10 -12.86 -1.87
CA VAL A 249 5.38 -13.45 -1.47
C VAL A 249 5.85 -12.79 -0.18
N THR A 250 6.29 -13.58 0.80
CA THR A 250 6.72 -13.07 2.12
C THR A 250 8.18 -13.39 2.44
N ASP A 251 8.96 -13.72 1.40
CA ASP A 251 10.40 -14.04 1.46
C ASP A 251 11.17 -13.37 0.31
N ALA A 252 10.69 -12.23 -0.18
CA ALA A 252 11.41 -11.39 -1.13
C ALA A 252 12.80 -10.98 -0.56
N PRO A 253 13.82 -10.77 -1.39
CA PRO A 253 15.19 -10.47 -0.94
C PRO A 253 15.31 -9.01 -0.47
N VAL A 254 14.50 -8.61 0.49
CA VAL A 254 14.43 -7.27 1.08
C VAL A 254 14.42 -7.38 2.59
N SER A 255 15.04 -6.41 3.26
CA SER A 255 15.01 -6.30 4.71
C SER A 255 15.14 -4.84 5.14
N VAL A 256 14.69 -4.53 6.35
CA VAL A 256 14.82 -3.21 6.96
C VAL A 256 15.25 -3.35 8.41
N ARG A 257 16.07 -2.42 8.90
CA ARG A 257 16.38 -2.30 10.32
C ARG A 257 15.36 -1.35 10.96
N LEU A 258 14.77 -1.75 12.07
CA LEU A 258 13.79 -0.92 12.79
C LEU A 258 14.34 0.46 13.17
N GLU A 259 15.64 0.50 13.52
CA GLU A 259 16.31 1.75 13.89
C GLU A 259 16.25 2.79 12.77
N ASP A 260 16.29 2.35 11.50
CA ASP A 260 16.22 3.24 10.33
C ASP A 260 14.79 3.75 10.05
N CYS A 261 13.78 3.14 10.70
CA CYS A 261 12.37 3.45 10.52
C CYS A 261 11.80 4.41 11.58
N ARG A 262 12.59 4.93 12.52
CA ARG A 262 12.10 5.77 13.62
C ARG A 262 11.46 7.05 13.12
N THR A 263 10.23 7.33 13.56
CA THR A 263 9.37 8.40 13.02
C THR A 263 9.82 9.83 13.35
N HIS A 264 10.74 10.04 14.28
CA HIS A 264 11.11 11.40 14.76
C HIS A 264 12.55 11.80 14.40
N ASP A 265 13.25 10.97 13.66
CA ASP A 265 14.66 11.20 13.32
C ASP A 265 14.80 11.81 11.91
N PHE A 266 14.34 13.05 11.73
CA PHE A 266 14.44 13.75 10.45
C PHE A 266 14.96 15.19 10.61
N ASN A 267 15.54 15.73 9.54
CA ASN A 267 16.00 17.11 9.47
C ASN A 267 14.84 18.06 9.13
N ALA A 268 14.30 18.72 10.16
CA ALA A 268 13.18 19.64 9.99
C ALA A 268 13.48 20.79 8.99
N ALA A 269 14.72 21.25 8.90
CA ALA A 269 15.08 22.33 7.96
C ALA A 269 14.98 21.87 6.50
N GLU A 270 15.41 20.65 6.18
CA GLU A 270 15.28 20.05 4.85
C GLU A 270 13.82 19.83 4.47
N ALA A 271 13.03 19.26 5.38
CA ALA A 271 11.60 19.06 5.15
C ALA A 271 10.86 20.39 4.91
N ILE A 272 11.13 21.42 5.73
CA ILE A 272 10.55 22.76 5.57
C ILE A 272 11.00 23.41 4.25
N ALA A 273 12.27 23.27 3.85
CA ALA A 273 12.76 23.80 2.58
C ALA A 273 12.02 23.17 1.39
N LEU A 274 11.85 21.85 1.38
CA LEU A 274 11.10 21.13 0.35
C LEU A 274 9.61 21.51 0.34
N PHE A 275 8.97 21.64 1.51
CA PHE A 275 7.56 22.06 1.59
C PHE A 275 7.35 23.49 1.07
N ARG A 276 8.34 24.37 1.25
CA ARG A 276 8.31 25.73 0.68
C ARG A 276 8.49 25.74 -0.84
N ASP A 277 9.37 24.88 -1.37
CA ASP A 277 9.53 24.66 -2.82
C ASP A 277 8.23 24.18 -3.46
N LEU A 278 7.55 23.24 -2.81
CA LEU A 278 6.24 22.72 -3.20
C LEU A 278 5.07 23.68 -2.89
N GLU A 279 5.33 24.84 -2.32
CA GLU A 279 4.35 25.86 -1.88
C GLU A 279 3.32 25.34 -0.85
N PHE A 280 3.66 24.33 -0.05
CA PHE A 280 2.81 23.69 0.98
C PHE A 280 2.76 24.51 2.28
N ARG A 281 2.19 25.72 2.24
CA ARG A 281 2.17 26.67 3.35
C ARG A 281 1.53 26.10 4.63
N SER A 282 0.39 25.43 4.48
CA SER A 282 -0.34 24.86 5.63
C SER A 282 0.46 23.75 6.32
N LEU A 283 1.10 22.86 5.55
CA LEU A 283 1.91 21.75 6.07
C LEU A 283 3.22 22.28 6.68
N THR A 284 3.84 23.28 6.06
CA THR A 284 4.99 23.98 6.62
C THR A 284 4.66 24.57 8.01
N ASN A 285 3.54 25.27 8.11
CA ASN A 285 3.12 25.87 9.38
C ASN A 285 2.79 24.83 10.44
N ALA A 286 2.14 23.73 10.07
CA ALA A 286 1.84 22.61 10.98
C ALA A 286 3.13 21.97 11.54
N LEU A 287 4.12 21.74 10.67
CA LEU A 287 5.41 21.19 11.07
C LEU A 287 6.15 22.13 12.03
N ILE A 288 6.24 23.44 11.69
CA ILE A 288 6.87 24.46 12.54
C ILE A 288 6.17 24.57 13.90
N ALA A 289 4.84 24.59 13.92
CA ALA A 289 4.06 24.71 15.16
C ALA A 289 4.31 23.53 16.11
N ARG A 290 4.49 22.32 15.58
CA ARG A 290 4.72 21.11 16.39
C ARG A 290 6.15 21.01 16.92
N LEU A 291 7.14 21.38 16.13
CA LEU A 291 8.57 21.25 16.51
C LEU A 291 9.06 22.39 17.41
N GLY A 292 8.29 23.47 17.56
CA GLY A 292 8.77 24.75 18.07
C GLY A 292 9.63 25.45 17.00
N ALA A 293 9.54 26.78 16.86
CA ALA A 293 10.33 27.49 15.86
C ALA A 293 11.83 27.26 16.13
N PRO A 294 12.58 26.63 15.23
CA PRO A 294 14.03 26.72 15.28
C PRO A 294 14.38 28.17 15.00
N ASN A 295 15.00 28.84 15.96
CA ASN A 295 15.42 30.26 15.82
C ASN A 295 16.48 30.48 14.73
N ASP A 296 16.94 29.42 14.03
CA ASP A 296 17.99 29.44 13.02
C ASP A 296 17.62 28.71 11.72
N LEU A 297 16.40 28.91 11.20
CA LEU A 297 16.14 28.49 9.81
C LEU A 297 16.87 29.46 8.87
N PRO A 298 17.83 29.00 8.01
CA PRO A 298 18.41 29.88 7.00
C PRO A 298 17.27 30.42 6.14
N GLN A 299 17.12 31.75 6.11
CA GLN A 299 16.29 32.40 5.10
C GLN A 299 16.89 31.99 3.76
N ALA A 300 16.18 31.13 3.02
CA ALA A 300 16.58 30.73 1.68
C ALA A 300 16.89 32.00 0.89
N ALA A 301 18.11 32.07 0.39
CA ALA A 301 18.68 33.18 -0.32
C ALA A 301 17.75 33.70 -1.42
N ALA A 302 17.16 34.84 -1.18
CA ALA A 302 16.66 35.73 -2.20
C ALA A 302 17.85 36.38 -2.96
N ALA A 303 18.82 35.58 -3.41
CA ALA A 303 20.06 36.06 -4.02
C ALA A 303 20.47 35.22 -5.23
N ALA A 304 19.55 34.99 -6.16
CA ALA A 304 19.88 34.50 -7.50
C ALA A 304 19.22 35.34 -8.60
N GLY A 305 18.91 36.60 -8.33
CA GLY A 305 18.22 37.50 -9.27
C GLY A 305 19.01 38.73 -9.69
N GLU A 306 20.23 38.97 -9.16
CA GLU A 306 20.97 40.24 -9.42
C GLU A 306 22.31 40.10 -10.17
N ALA A 307 22.72 38.91 -10.56
CA ALA A 307 23.97 38.68 -11.32
C ALA A 307 23.79 38.57 -12.85
N ALA A 308 22.62 38.82 -13.39
CA ALA A 308 22.36 38.79 -14.84
C ALA A 308 21.95 40.13 -15.44
N ARG A 309 22.31 41.25 -14.77
CA ARG A 309 22.23 42.63 -15.35
C ARG A 309 23.51 43.41 -15.05
N LYS A 310 24.57 43.03 -15.72
CA LYS A 310 25.65 43.95 -16.12
C LYS A 310 26.34 43.41 -17.36
#